data_7d8a264a3af2125e9be6ceac4b636f0e
#
_entry.id   7d8a264a3af2125e9be6ceac4b636f0e
#
_cell.length_a   1.000
_cell.length_b   1.000
_cell.length_c   1.000
_cell.angle_alpha   90.00
_cell.angle_beta   90.00
_cell.angle_gamma   90.00
#
_symmetry.space_group_name_H-M   'P 1'
#
loop_
_entity.id
_entity.type
_entity.pdbx_description
1 polymer ?
#
loop_
_entity_poly.entity_id
_entity_poly.type
_entity_poly.pdbx_seq_one_letter_code
_entity_poly.pdbx_strand_id
1 'polypeptide(L)'
;EMVLPTIPEKAYSIKDFGGIGNGKFLNTKAFETAISAINQNGGGKLIIPAGVWLTGPIELKSNINFHVEEGAIIQFSDDINQFPLRETSPGKIDVTPPIWGDKLHDVAFTGKGVFDGAGDAWRPVKKYKVDDFAWKNLLAKKGSVLSDDGKVWWPSLDAKEGERLSKSITKKKDATIEDYKKLHHFL
;
A
#
# COMPACT_ATOMS: atom_id res chain seq x y z
N GLU A 1 15.58 -12.35 26.13
CA GLU A 1 14.23 -12.91 26.12
C GLU A 1 13.35 -12.05 25.25
N MET A 2 12.59 -12.65 24.34
CA MET A 2 11.70 -11.89 23.43
C MET A 2 10.43 -11.54 24.22
N VAL A 3 10.14 -10.25 24.32
CA VAL A 3 8.89 -9.78 24.95
C VAL A 3 7.81 -9.71 23.89
N LEU A 4 6.70 -10.42 24.13
CA LEU A 4 5.53 -10.34 23.25
C LEU A 4 4.77 -9.04 23.48
N PRO A 5 4.10 -8.50 22.43
CA PRO A 5 3.29 -7.29 22.57
C PRO A 5 2.14 -7.51 23.56
N THR A 6 1.87 -6.52 24.39
CA THR A 6 0.75 -6.54 25.34
C THR A 6 -0.39 -5.70 24.79
N ILE A 7 -1.39 -6.35 24.19
CA ILE A 7 -2.53 -5.70 23.56
C ILE A 7 -3.81 -6.12 24.27
N PRO A 8 -4.73 -5.17 24.59
CA PRO A 8 -6.01 -5.52 25.20
C PRO A 8 -6.85 -6.48 24.33
N GLU A 9 -7.54 -7.42 24.96
CA GLU A 9 -8.39 -8.43 24.27
C GLU A 9 -9.70 -7.86 23.71
N LYS A 10 -10.00 -6.58 23.92
CA LYS A 10 -11.20 -5.93 23.42
C LYS A 10 -11.21 -5.97 21.88
N ALA A 11 -12.28 -6.51 21.32
CA ALA A 11 -12.43 -6.72 19.89
C ALA A 11 -13.40 -5.70 19.25
N TYR A 12 -13.06 -5.30 18.03
CA TYR A 12 -13.82 -4.36 17.21
C TYR A 12 -13.88 -4.88 15.79
N SER A 13 -15.03 -4.79 15.14
CA SER A 13 -15.14 -5.14 13.72
C SER A 13 -14.94 -3.91 12.84
N ILE A 14 -14.20 -4.06 11.73
CA ILE A 14 -14.09 -3.00 10.71
C ILE A 14 -15.45 -2.56 10.17
N LYS A 15 -16.46 -3.45 10.20
CA LYS A 15 -17.83 -3.15 9.76
C LYS A 15 -18.50 -2.09 10.65
N ASP A 16 -18.18 -2.04 11.94
CA ASP A 16 -18.73 -1.06 12.88
C ASP A 16 -18.23 0.38 12.59
N PHE A 17 -17.18 0.50 11.78
CA PHE A 17 -16.60 1.75 11.32
C PHE A 17 -16.90 2.06 9.85
N GLY A 18 -17.93 1.42 9.29
CA GLY A 18 -18.39 1.65 7.93
C GLY A 18 -17.62 0.88 6.85
N GLY A 19 -16.81 -0.10 7.24
CA GLY A 19 -16.09 -0.96 6.29
C GLY A 19 -17.02 -1.88 5.50
N ILE A 20 -16.74 -2.06 4.20
CA ILE A 20 -17.50 -2.91 3.28
C ILE A 20 -16.54 -3.79 2.48
N GLY A 21 -16.58 -5.11 2.72
CA GLY A 21 -15.70 -6.11 2.12
C GLY A 21 -16.18 -6.66 0.77
N ASN A 22 -16.54 -5.79 -0.18
CA ASN A 22 -17.12 -6.18 -1.49
C ASN A 22 -16.17 -6.04 -2.68
N GLY A 23 -14.88 -5.70 -2.46
CA GLY A 23 -13.85 -5.51 -3.48
C GLY A 23 -13.99 -4.23 -4.32
N LYS A 24 -14.96 -3.37 -4.03
CA LYS A 24 -15.23 -2.14 -4.79
C LYS A 24 -15.22 -0.87 -3.94
N PHE A 25 -15.71 -0.98 -2.70
CA PHE A 25 -15.74 0.13 -1.77
C PHE A 25 -14.34 0.40 -1.22
N LEU A 26 -13.89 1.66 -1.29
CA LEU A 26 -12.58 2.07 -0.76
C LEU A 26 -12.66 2.26 0.76
N ASN A 27 -12.00 1.38 1.51
CA ASN A 27 -12.08 1.30 2.96
C ASN A 27 -11.03 2.13 3.71
N THR A 28 -10.24 2.96 3.05
CA THR A 28 -9.16 3.74 3.69
C THR A 28 -9.67 4.52 4.90
N LYS A 29 -10.82 5.19 4.76
CA LYS A 29 -11.41 5.96 5.86
C LYS A 29 -11.94 5.09 6.99
N ALA A 30 -12.49 3.92 6.68
CA ALA A 30 -12.95 2.97 7.68
C ALA A 30 -11.78 2.44 8.52
N PHE A 31 -10.65 2.08 7.89
CA PHE A 31 -9.43 1.68 8.60
C PHE A 31 -8.88 2.81 9.47
N GLU A 32 -8.76 4.02 8.95
CA GLU A 32 -8.29 5.20 9.70
C GLU A 32 -9.16 5.43 10.95
N THR A 33 -10.47 5.41 10.79
CA THR A 33 -11.42 5.65 11.87
C THR A 33 -11.36 4.54 12.92
N ALA A 34 -11.35 3.27 12.49
CA ALA A 34 -11.24 2.12 13.38
C ALA A 34 -9.95 2.13 14.20
N ILE A 35 -8.80 2.27 13.53
CA ILE A 35 -7.48 2.27 14.18
C ILE A 35 -7.37 3.44 15.16
N SER A 36 -7.87 4.63 14.80
CA SER A 36 -7.85 5.80 15.67
C SER A 36 -8.73 5.60 16.91
N ALA A 37 -9.95 5.08 16.74
CA ALA A 37 -10.86 4.82 17.84
C ALA A 37 -10.32 3.75 18.81
N ILE A 38 -9.78 2.65 18.28
CA ILE A 38 -9.19 1.57 19.08
C ILE A 38 -8.00 2.11 19.90
N ASN A 39 -7.10 2.85 19.26
CA ASN A 39 -5.93 3.42 19.96
C ASN A 39 -6.36 4.41 21.06
N GLN A 40 -7.33 5.29 20.80
CA GLN A 40 -7.87 6.24 21.79
C GLN A 40 -8.54 5.53 22.98
N ASN A 41 -9.10 4.34 22.77
CA ASN A 41 -9.71 3.51 23.79
C ASN A 41 -8.70 2.56 24.50
N GLY A 42 -7.41 2.81 24.37
CA GLY A 42 -6.35 2.05 25.03
C GLY A 42 -5.86 0.82 24.28
N GLY A 43 -6.34 0.58 23.07
CA GLY A 43 -5.93 -0.53 22.23
C GLY A 43 -6.97 -1.63 22.09
N GLY A 44 -6.62 -2.66 21.32
CA GLY A 44 -7.50 -3.81 21.08
C GLY A 44 -7.25 -4.55 19.77
N LYS A 45 -8.11 -5.48 19.46
CA LYS A 45 -8.10 -6.30 18.26
C LYS A 45 -9.05 -5.72 17.21
N LEU A 46 -8.54 -5.29 16.05
CA LEU A 46 -9.35 -4.94 14.90
C LEU A 46 -9.56 -6.19 14.04
N ILE A 47 -10.79 -6.65 13.95
CA ILE A 47 -11.19 -7.83 13.18
C ILE A 47 -11.61 -7.42 11.78
N ILE A 48 -10.96 -8.01 10.79
CA ILE A 48 -11.30 -7.90 9.38
C ILE A 48 -11.87 -9.25 8.93
N PRO A 49 -13.21 -9.38 8.82
CA PRO A 49 -13.85 -10.64 8.48
C PRO A 49 -13.72 -10.98 6.99
N ALA A 50 -14.10 -12.22 6.63
CA ALA A 50 -14.06 -12.70 5.25
C ALA A 50 -14.70 -11.70 4.27
N GLY A 51 -14.04 -11.50 3.12
CA GLY A 51 -14.41 -10.54 2.08
C GLY A 51 -13.19 -9.93 1.41
N VAL A 52 -13.41 -9.09 0.40
CA VAL A 52 -12.36 -8.33 -0.30
C VAL A 52 -12.43 -6.87 0.13
N TRP A 53 -11.42 -6.43 0.85
CA TRP A 53 -11.34 -5.11 1.48
C TRP A 53 -10.38 -4.22 0.69
N LEU A 54 -10.91 -3.56 -0.37
CA LEU A 54 -10.13 -2.60 -1.16
C LEU A 54 -9.80 -1.37 -0.30
N THR A 55 -8.53 -0.96 -0.28
CA THR A 55 -8.08 0.17 0.53
C THR A 55 -6.88 0.89 -0.10
N GLY A 56 -6.69 2.15 0.28
CA GLY A 56 -5.42 2.86 0.17
C GLY A 56 -4.51 2.54 1.35
N PRO A 57 -3.54 3.42 1.68
CA PRO A 57 -2.62 3.20 2.79
C PRO A 57 -3.32 3.02 4.12
N ILE A 58 -2.79 2.13 4.94
CA ILE A 58 -3.22 1.91 6.33
C ILE A 58 -2.14 2.45 7.25
N GLU A 59 -2.47 3.49 8.02
CA GLU A 59 -1.63 3.97 9.11
C GLU A 59 -1.93 3.20 10.39
N LEU A 60 -0.94 2.50 10.91
CA LEU A 60 -1.04 1.78 12.17
C LEU A 60 -0.77 2.72 13.35
N LYS A 61 -1.38 2.39 14.49
CA LYS A 61 -1.10 2.98 15.80
C LYS A 61 -0.72 1.90 16.80
N SER A 62 -0.10 2.31 17.91
CA SER A 62 0.30 1.38 18.97
C SER A 62 -0.90 0.69 19.63
N ASN A 63 -0.65 -0.44 20.30
CA ASN A 63 -1.61 -1.25 21.06
C ASN A 63 -2.71 -1.86 20.17
N ILE A 64 -2.39 -2.26 18.94
CA ILE A 64 -3.37 -2.83 18.00
C ILE A 64 -2.94 -4.22 17.54
N ASN A 65 -3.85 -5.19 17.68
CA ASN A 65 -3.80 -6.44 16.97
C ASN A 65 -4.67 -6.33 15.69
N PHE A 66 -4.02 -6.25 14.55
CA PHE A 66 -4.67 -6.24 13.24
C PHE A 66 -4.96 -7.68 12.82
N HIS A 67 -6.20 -8.14 13.05
CA HIS A 67 -6.60 -9.54 12.87
C HIS A 67 -7.38 -9.75 11.58
N VAL A 68 -6.75 -10.40 10.61
CA VAL A 68 -7.34 -10.68 9.29
C VAL A 68 -7.82 -12.13 9.28
N GLU A 69 -9.15 -12.33 9.30
CA GLU A 69 -9.76 -13.65 9.36
C GLU A 69 -9.50 -14.47 8.08
N GLU A 70 -9.65 -15.77 8.18
CA GLU A 70 -9.62 -16.67 7.03
C GLU A 70 -10.69 -16.28 6.01
N GLY A 71 -10.33 -16.19 4.72
CA GLY A 71 -11.19 -15.71 3.65
C GLY A 71 -11.26 -14.18 3.51
N ALA A 72 -10.56 -13.43 4.35
CA ALA A 72 -10.38 -12.00 4.16
C ALA A 72 -9.16 -11.70 3.26
N ILE A 73 -9.34 -10.80 2.30
CA ILE A 73 -8.27 -10.25 1.45
C ILE A 73 -8.26 -8.75 1.64
N ILE A 74 -7.17 -8.21 2.16
CA ILE A 74 -6.90 -6.78 2.15
C ILE A 74 -6.20 -6.47 0.83
N GLN A 75 -6.93 -5.86 -0.09
CA GLN A 75 -6.46 -5.51 -1.42
C GLN A 75 -6.10 -4.03 -1.46
N PHE A 76 -4.83 -3.73 -1.64
CA PHE A 76 -4.42 -2.35 -1.83
C PHE A 76 -4.79 -1.86 -3.24
N SER A 77 -5.17 -0.59 -3.33
CA SER A 77 -5.57 0.04 -4.59
C SER A 77 -4.43 0.00 -5.62
N ASP A 78 -4.77 -0.21 -6.88
CA ASP A 78 -3.87 -0.04 -8.03
C ASP A 78 -3.81 1.41 -8.53
N ASP A 79 -4.57 2.33 -7.92
CA ASP A 79 -4.52 3.77 -8.19
C ASP A 79 -3.42 4.43 -7.33
N ILE A 80 -2.34 4.88 -7.97
CA ILE A 80 -1.22 5.57 -7.32
C ILE A 80 -1.65 6.81 -6.54
N ASN A 81 -2.72 7.49 -6.98
CA ASN A 81 -3.19 8.71 -6.33
C ASN A 81 -3.76 8.46 -4.92
N GLN A 82 -4.04 7.20 -4.57
CA GLN A 82 -4.40 6.81 -3.21
C GLN A 82 -3.20 6.80 -2.25
N PHE A 83 -1.97 6.84 -2.78
CA PHE A 83 -0.72 6.76 -2.02
C PHE A 83 0.07 8.06 -2.14
N PRO A 84 -0.26 9.10 -1.35
CA PRO A 84 0.37 10.41 -1.47
C PRO A 84 1.87 10.37 -1.16
N LEU A 85 2.60 11.33 -1.71
CA LEU A 85 3.97 11.61 -1.31
C LEU A 85 3.98 12.15 0.14
N ARG A 86 4.96 11.71 0.91
CA ARG A 86 5.20 12.17 2.28
C ARG A 86 6.68 12.38 2.54
N GLU A 87 6.99 13.32 3.41
CA GLU A 87 8.33 13.47 3.95
C GLU A 87 8.56 12.42 5.04
N THR A 88 9.53 11.54 4.85
CA THR A 88 9.86 10.43 5.78
C THR A 88 10.97 10.82 6.76
N SER A 89 11.80 11.76 6.37
CA SER A 89 12.81 12.44 7.20
C SER A 89 13.16 13.77 6.53
N PRO A 90 13.81 14.73 7.21
CA PRO A 90 14.14 16.01 6.62
C PRO A 90 14.81 15.90 5.24
N GLY A 91 14.14 16.42 4.23
CA GLY A 91 14.57 16.39 2.82
C GLY A 91 14.42 15.05 2.09
N LYS A 92 13.86 14.02 2.73
CA LYS A 92 13.59 12.73 2.09
C LYS A 92 12.10 12.54 1.86
N ILE A 93 11.71 12.45 0.61
CA ILE A 93 10.33 12.27 0.16
C ILE A 93 10.18 10.89 -0.45
N ASP A 94 9.15 10.16 -0.03
CA ASP A 94 8.78 8.85 -0.54
C ASP A 94 7.26 8.77 -0.74
N VAL A 95 6.80 7.77 -1.50
CA VAL A 95 5.39 7.39 -1.57
C VAL A 95 4.96 6.78 -0.23
N THR A 96 3.77 7.09 0.24
CA THR A 96 3.21 6.47 1.44
C THR A 96 3.10 4.95 1.22
N PRO A 97 3.75 4.12 2.07
CA PRO A 97 3.65 2.67 1.94
C PRO A 97 2.23 2.16 2.19
N PRO A 98 1.86 0.98 1.65
CA PRO A 98 0.56 0.36 1.90
C PRO A 98 0.23 0.18 3.38
N ILE A 99 1.23 -0.17 4.19
CA ILE A 99 1.12 -0.24 5.66
C ILE A 99 2.29 0.52 6.24
N TRP A 100 2.01 1.43 7.16
CA TRP A 100 3.04 2.26 7.79
C TRP A 100 2.64 2.71 9.19
N GLY A 101 3.58 3.25 9.91
CA GLY A 101 3.36 3.89 11.21
C GLY A 101 4.67 4.46 11.74
N ASP A 102 4.58 5.35 12.71
CA ASP A 102 5.73 5.99 13.34
C ASP A 102 5.77 5.69 14.84
N LYS A 103 6.96 5.33 15.33
CA LYS A 103 7.25 5.05 16.76
C LYS A 103 6.26 4.10 17.41
N LEU A 104 5.90 3.02 16.69
CA LEU A 104 4.94 2.03 17.13
C LEU A 104 5.52 1.11 18.22
N HIS A 105 4.66 0.73 19.16
CA HIS A 105 4.88 -0.35 20.11
C HIS A 105 3.61 -1.20 20.23
N ASP A 106 3.73 -2.45 20.67
CA ASP A 106 2.62 -3.36 20.89
C ASP A 106 1.68 -3.45 19.68
N VAL A 107 2.24 -3.84 18.52
CA VAL A 107 1.50 -4.09 17.29
C VAL A 107 1.63 -5.55 16.91
N ALA A 108 0.52 -6.17 16.53
CA ALA A 108 0.48 -7.53 16.04
C ALA A 108 -0.36 -7.66 14.78
N PHE A 109 0.07 -8.53 13.87
CA PHE A 109 -0.72 -9.03 12.76
C PHE A 109 -1.04 -10.49 13.02
N THR A 110 -2.31 -10.84 13.02
CA THR A 110 -2.79 -12.19 13.31
C THR A 110 -3.88 -12.63 12.33
N GLY A 111 -4.26 -13.90 12.40
CA GLY A 111 -5.25 -14.49 11.51
C GLY A 111 -4.62 -15.21 10.31
N LYS A 112 -5.47 -15.62 9.35
CA LYS A 112 -5.07 -16.41 8.16
C LYS A 112 -5.43 -15.71 6.85
N GLY A 113 -5.86 -14.45 6.91
CA GLY A 113 -6.18 -13.66 5.73
C GLY A 113 -4.96 -13.25 4.92
N VAL A 114 -5.18 -12.61 3.80
CA VAL A 114 -4.17 -12.26 2.81
C VAL A 114 -4.07 -10.75 2.65
N PHE A 115 -2.85 -10.25 2.48
CA PHE A 115 -2.58 -8.89 2.02
C PHE A 115 -2.11 -8.95 0.57
N ASP A 116 -2.85 -8.29 -0.34
CA ASP A 116 -2.52 -8.15 -1.75
C ASP A 116 -2.09 -6.72 -2.04
N GLY A 117 -0.81 -6.54 -2.32
CA GLY A 117 -0.20 -5.24 -2.60
C GLY A 117 -0.41 -4.73 -4.02
N ALA A 118 -1.18 -5.41 -4.88
CA ALA A 118 -1.41 -5.09 -6.29
C ALA A 118 -0.09 -4.80 -7.07
N GLY A 119 0.97 -5.53 -6.76
CA GLY A 119 2.34 -5.24 -7.20
C GLY A 119 2.54 -5.20 -8.73
N ASP A 120 1.66 -5.81 -9.50
CA ASP A 120 1.67 -5.77 -10.96
C ASP A 120 1.16 -4.43 -11.53
N ALA A 121 0.54 -3.58 -10.73
CA ALA A 121 0.17 -2.22 -11.11
C ALA A 121 1.33 -1.21 -10.97
N TRP A 122 2.36 -1.56 -10.21
CA TRP A 122 3.42 -0.63 -9.79
C TRP A 122 4.76 -0.87 -10.46
N ARG A 123 5.03 -2.10 -10.91
CA ARG A 123 6.37 -2.54 -11.28
C ARG A 123 6.52 -2.74 -12.78
N PRO A 124 7.65 -2.30 -13.36
CA PRO A 124 7.98 -2.70 -14.71
C PRO A 124 8.23 -4.22 -14.77
N VAL A 125 7.82 -4.83 -15.86
CA VAL A 125 7.99 -6.26 -16.10
C VAL A 125 8.92 -6.50 -17.27
N LYS A 126 10.01 -7.23 -17.03
CA LYS A 126 10.93 -7.62 -18.09
C LYS A 126 10.37 -8.84 -18.85
N LYS A 127 10.34 -8.80 -20.18
CA LYS A 127 9.76 -9.83 -21.04
C LYS A 127 10.24 -11.24 -20.69
N TYR A 128 11.54 -11.42 -20.43
CA TYR A 128 12.13 -12.72 -20.14
C TYR A 128 11.71 -13.33 -18.78
N LYS A 129 11.00 -12.57 -17.93
CA LYS A 129 10.52 -13.02 -16.61
C LYS A 129 9.11 -13.59 -16.62
N VAL A 130 8.44 -13.52 -17.74
CA VAL A 130 7.05 -13.97 -17.90
C VAL A 130 6.90 -14.78 -19.17
N ASP A 131 5.89 -15.64 -19.22
CA ASP A 131 5.55 -16.38 -20.43
C ASP A 131 4.82 -15.47 -21.47
N ASP A 132 4.63 -16.01 -22.68
CA ASP A 132 4.02 -15.25 -23.77
C ASP A 132 2.55 -14.88 -23.48
N PHE A 133 1.83 -15.68 -22.71
CA PHE A 133 0.44 -15.39 -22.33
C PHE A 133 0.38 -14.20 -21.36
N ALA A 134 1.17 -14.24 -20.29
CA ALA A 134 1.27 -13.14 -19.34
C ALA A 134 1.78 -11.87 -20.00
N TRP A 135 2.78 -11.97 -20.89
CA TRP A 135 3.27 -10.81 -21.65
C TRP A 135 2.18 -10.19 -22.52
N LYS A 136 1.39 -10.99 -23.21
CA LYS A 136 0.26 -10.53 -24.04
C LYS A 136 -0.81 -9.82 -23.22
N ASN A 137 -1.11 -10.34 -22.02
CA ASN A 137 -2.05 -9.71 -21.09
C ASN A 137 -1.54 -8.35 -20.58
N LEU A 138 -0.23 -8.24 -20.28
CA LEU A 138 0.37 -6.97 -19.92
C LEU A 138 0.24 -5.92 -21.04
N LEU A 139 0.53 -6.31 -22.28
CA LEU A 139 0.40 -5.42 -23.45
C LEU A 139 -1.04 -4.94 -23.69
N ALA A 140 -2.03 -5.72 -23.30
CA ALA A 140 -3.44 -5.37 -23.45
C ALA A 140 -3.95 -4.40 -22.36
N LYS A 141 -3.18 -4.17 -21.28
CA LYS A 141 -3.56 -3.23 -20.22
C LYS A 141 -3.56 -1.78 -20.76
N LYS A 142 -4.63 -1.06 -20.47
CA LYS A 142 -4.77 0.35 -20.88
C LYS A 142 -3.69 1.21 -20.20
N GLY A 143 -3.07 2.10 -20.98
CA GLY A 143 -2.03 3.01 -20.48
C GLY A 143 -0.63 2.42 -20.41
N SER A 144 -0.48 1.12 -20.69
CA SER A 144 0.83 0.48 -20.71
C SER A 144 1.72 0.98 -21.83
N VAL A 145 3.02 1.03 -21.58
CA VAL A 145 4.04 1.40 -22.57
C VAL A 145 5.21 0.42 -22.52
N LEU A 146 5.95 0.32 -23.62
CA LEU A 146 7.17 -0.47 -23.69
C LEU A 146 8.41 0.41 -23.58
N SER A 147 9.51 -0.19 -23.14
CA SER A 147 10.85 0.36 -23.36
C SER A 147 11.15 0.45 -24.86
N ASP A 148 12.11 1.29 -25.24
CA ASP A 148 12.44 1.55 -26.64
C ASP A 148 12.93 0.29 -27.37
N ASP A 149 13.53 -0.65 -26.63
CA ASP A 149 13.96 -1.98 -27.14
C ASP A 149 12.85 -3.04 -27.10
N GLY A 150 11.63 -2.68 -26.64
CA GLY A 150 10.48 -3.57 -26.54
C GLY A 150 10.58 -4.70 -25.49
N LYS A 151 11.57 -4.65 -24.59
CA LYS A 151 11.86 -5.75 -23.65
C LYS A 151 11.33 -5.50 -22.23
N VAL A 152 10.92 -4.30 -21.90
CA VAL A 152 10.36 -3.93 -20.60
C VAL A 152 8.99 -3.32 -20.79
N TRP A 153 8.02 -3.86 -20.09
CA TRP A 153 6.68 -3.32 -19.97
C TRP A 153 6.61 -2.38 -18.77
N TRP A 154 5.95 -1.23 -18.94
CA TRP A 154 5.67 -0.26 -17.89
C TRP A 154 4.17 -0.07 -17.73
N PRO A 155 3.66 0.09 -16.50
CA PRO A 155 2.23 0.28 -16.25
C PRO A 155 1.70 1.63 -16.79
N SER A 156 2.58 2.63 -16.94
CA SER A 156 2.23 3.95 -17.48
C SER A 156 3.45 4.64 -18.09
N LEU A 157 3.19 5.68 -18.87
CA LEU A 157 4.24 6.58 -19.37
C LEU A 157 4.95 7.30 -18.21
N ASP A 158 4.19 7.75 -17.22
CA ASP A 158 4.74 8.46 -16.06
C ASP A 158 5.70 7.57 -15.24
N ALA A 159 5.40 6.27 -15.12
CA ALA A 159 6.31 5.32 -14.49
C ALA A 159 7.62 5.17 -15.29
N LYS A 160 7.55 5.05 -16.62
CA LYS A 160 8.73 5.00 -17.50
C LYS A 160 9.57 6.28 -17.43
N GLU A 161 8.94 7.44 -17.49
CA GLU A 161 9.63 8.73 -17.39
C GLU A 161 10.20 8.97 -15.98
N GLY A 162 9.50 8.52 -14.94
CA GLY A 162 10.00 8.57 -13.56
C GLY A 162 11.31 7.81 -13.39
N GLU A 163 11.47 6.62 -13.99
CA GLU A 163 12.75 5.89 -13.99
C GLU A 163 13.88 6.74 -14.57
N ARG A 164 13.61 7.37 -15.72
CA ARG A 164 14.60 8.21 -16.41
C ARG A 164 15.04 9.42 -15.56
N LEU A 165 14.10 10.03 -14.84
CA LEU A 165 14.33 11.23 -14.02
C LEU A 165 14.88 10.92 -12.64
N SER A 166 14.66 9.70 -12.11
CA SER A 166 14.94 9.36 -10.71
C SER A 166 16.36 9.71 -10.26
N LYS A 167 17.38 9.35 -11.05
CA LYS A 167 18.78 9.61 -10.71
C LYS A 167 19.12 11.10 -10.61
N SER A 168 18.49 11.95 -11.39
CA SER A 168 18.74 13.39 -11.36
C SER A 168 18.03 14.06 -10.19
N ILE A 169 16.78 13.67 -9.90
CA ILE A 169 15.98 14.26 -8.83
C ILE A 169 16.49 13.81 -7.46
N THR A 170 16.74 12.51 -7.26
CA THR A 170 17.19 11.98 -5.97
C THR A 170 18.60 12.42 -5.57
N LYS A 171 19.43 12.87 -6.52
CA LYS A 171 20.74 13.44 -6.26
C LYS A 171 20.75 14.96 -6.04
N LYS A 172 19.64 15.63 -6.28
CA LYS A 172 19.50 17.06 -6.09
C LYS A 172 19.46 17.37 -4.59
N LYS A 173 20.41 18.19 -4.08
CA LYS A 173 20.53 18.50 -2.64
C LYS A 173 19.33 19.26 -2.06
N ASP A 174 18.65 20.02 -2.89
CA ASP A 174 17.52 20.87 -2.59
C ASP A 174 16.23 20.43 -3.33
N ALA A 175 16.08 19.12 -3.53
CA ALA A 175 14.90 18.56 -4.17
C ALA A 175 13.66 18.89 -3.35
N THR A 176 12.63 19.41 -4.04
CA THR A 176 11.36 19.78 -3.45
C THR A 176 10.32 18.69 -3.65
N ILE A 177 9.19 18.78 -2.94
CA ILE A 177 8.05 17.89 -3.17
C ILE A 177 7.54 17.96 -4.62
N GLU A 178 7.64 19.10 -5.27
CA GLU A 178 7.26 19.27 -6.69
C GLU A 178 8.20 18.50 -7.63
N ASP A 179 9.49 18.39 -7.30
CA ASP A 179 10.42 17.54 -8.04
C ASP A 179 10.03 16.06 -7.89
N TYR A 180 9.65 15.63 -6.67
CA TYR A 180 9.25 14.25 -6.40
C TYR A 180 7.87 13.89 -6.98
N LYS A 181 6.97 14.83 -7.20
CA LYS A 181 5.71 14.58 -7.92
C LYS A 181 5.93 13.97 -9.30
N LYS A 182 7.02 14.31 -9.97
CA LYS A 182 7.41 13.73 -11.27
C LYS A 182 7.84 12.27 -11.15
N LEU A 183 8.16 11.80 -9.95
CA LEU A 183 8.56 10.43 -9.67
C LEU A 183 7.42 9.59 -9.06
N HIS A 184 6.27 10.20 -8.74
CA HIS A 184 5.22 9.57 -7.96
C HIS A 184 4.80 8.19 -8.50
N HIS A 185 4.73 8.03 -9.81
CA HIS A 185 4.36 6.76 -10.47
C HIS A 185 5.53 5.76 -10.58
N PHE A 186 6.72 6.13 -10.11
CA PHE A 186 7.93 5.31 -10.18
C PHE A 186 8.47 4.90 -8.80
N LEU A 187 8.23 5.70 -7.76
CA LEU A 187 8.76 5.50 -6.39
C LEU A 187 8.23 4.27 -5.67
#